data_44d3b38d62b4896b7b5b105f50d4d867
#
_entry.id   44d3b38d62b4896b7b5b105f50d4d867
#
_cell.length_a   1.000
_cell.length_b   1.000
_cell.length_c   1.000
_cell.angle_alpha   90.00
_cell.angle_beta   90.00
_cell.angle_gamma   90.00
#
_symmetry.space_group_name_H-M   'P 1'
#
loop_
_entity.id
_entity.type
_entity.pdbx_description
1 polymer ?
#
loop_
_entity_poly.entity_id
_entity_poly.type
_entity_poly.pdbx_seq_one_letter_code
_entity_poly.pdbx_strand_id
1 'polypeptide(L)'
;MAGFSPMMQHYLQTKEEYKDCILFYRLGDFYEMFFDDAKTVSKELELTLTGKDCGQEERAPMCGIPFHAAENYITRLVSNGHKVAICEQMEDPKKAKGIVKREVIKVVTPSTNLNSQSLDETKNNYLCGIVYLGDKIGVSFIDYTTGDYFVTELENGSELIDEINKFVPAEIITNEYFNMSGIDISFVAEKLGISVSTLDSWYFDEDTCINKLMSHFKLTTLDGLGLKDYSTGIIAAGAVLIYLYETQKNDLMHITSISPYTTGKYMLIDSSSRRNLELVETLREKQ
;
A
#
# COMPACT_ATOMS: atom_id res chain seq x y z
N MET A 1 3.95 25.45 15.40
CA MET A 1 2.56 25.59 14.88
C MET A 1 1.81 26.82 15.43
N ALA A 2 2.48 27.68 16.21
CA ALA A 2 1.86 28.91 16.69
C ALA A 2 1.49 29.83 15.49
N GLY A 3 0.26 30.35 15.49
CA GLY A 3 -0.24 31.28 14.47
C GLY A 3 -1.15 30.67 13.40
N PHE A 4 -1.18 29.35 13.19
CA PHE A 4 -2.15 28.73 12.29
C PHE A 4 -3.55 28.65 12.92
N SER A 5 -4.57 28.68 12.07
CA SER A 5 -5.95 28.45 12.51
C SER A 5 -6.08 27.04 13.12
N PRO A 6 -7.01 26.81 14.06
CA PRO A 6 -7.17 25.50 14.69
C PRO A 6 -7.38 24.34 13.70
N MET A 7 -8.11 24.58 12.61
CA MET A 7 -8.30 23.59 11.55
C MET A 7 -6.97 23.24 10.86
N MET A 8 -6.16 24.27 10.56
CA MET A 8 -4.87 24.08 9.90
C MET A 8 -3.85 23.40 10.82
N GLN A 9 -3.90 23.67 12.13
CA GLN A 9 -3.09 22.95 13.11
C GLN A 9 -3.39 21.44 13.12
N HIS A 10 -4.68 21.09 13.10
CA HIS A 10 -5.11 19.68 13.02
C HIS A 10 -4.68 19.04 11.69
N TYR A 11 -4.82 19.77 10.56
CA TYR A 11 -4.33 19.29 9.26
C TYR A 11 -2.83 18.97 9.30
N LEU A 12 -2.01 19.90 9.79
CA LEU A 12 -0.56 19.74 9.87
C LEU A 12 -0.16 18.60 10.81
N GLN A 13 -0.87 18.44 11.92
CA GLN A 13 -0.65 17.31 12.83
C GLN A 13 -0.98 15.97 12.17
N THR A 14 -2.12 15.87 11.50
CA THR A 14 -2.50 14.66 10.75
C THR A 14 -1.49 14.39 9.62
N LYS A 15 -1.06 15.43 8.90
CA LYS A 15 -0.06 15.27 7.83
C LYS A 15 1.29 14.76 8.34
N GLU A 16 1.69 15.16 9.54
CA GLU A 16 2.92 14.68 10.16
C GLU A 16 2.89 13.16 10.44
N GLU A 17 1.72 12.60 10.75
CA GLU A 17 1.52 11.16 10.93
C GLU A 17 1.50 10.40 9.58
N TYR A 18 1.11 11.07 8.48
CA TYR A 18 0.95 10.51 7.12
C TYR A 18 1.83 11.25 6.11
N LYS A 19 3.13 11.43 6.43
CA LYS A 19 4.07 12.23 5.61
C LYS A 19 4.21 11.74 4.19
N ASP A 20 4.23 10.45 4.00
CA ASP A 20 4.39 9.73 2.73
C ASP A 20 3.10 9.61 1.90
N CYS A 21 1.98 10.13 2.44
CA CYS A 21 0.67 10.09 1.78
C CYS A 21 0.22 11.48 1.35
N ILE A 22 -0.49 11.58 0.25
CA ILE A 22 -1.30 12.76 -0.07
C ILE A 22 -2.52 12.74 0.86
N LEU A 23 -2.71 13.82 1.64
CA LEU A 23 -3.78 13.89 2.63
C LEU A 23 -5.05 14.51 2.02
N PHE A 24 -6.07 13.69 1.81
CA PHE A 24 -7.42 14.12 1.42
C PHE A 24 -8.20 14.49 2.70
N TYR A 25 -8.25 15.76 2.99
CA TYR A 25 -8.82 16.26 4.25
C TYR A 25 -10.24 16.76 4.03
N ARG A 26 -11.24 16.11 4.63
CA ARG A 26 -12.66 16.44 4.45
C ARG A 26 -13.04 17.78 5.09
N LEU A 27 -13.57 18.68 4.28
CA LEU A 27 -14.13 19.96 4.69
C LEU A 27 -15.48 20.19 3.98
N GLY A 28 -16.56 19.94 4.70
CA GLY A 28 -17.92 19.99 4.12
C GLY A 28 -18.07 18.99 2.97
N ASP A 29 -18.41 19.48 1.77
CA ASP A 29 -18.63 18.65 0.58
C ASP A 29 -17.36 18.41 -0.25
N PHE A 30 -16.19 18.82 0.25
CA PHE A 30 -14.92 18.68 -0.46
C PHE A 30 -13.90 17.90 0.33
N TYR A 31 -12.99 17.23 -0.39
CA TYR A 31 -11.65 16.95 0.12
C TYR A 31 -10.73 18.07 -0.32
N GLU A 32 -10.09 18.71 0.64
CA GLU A 32 -9.11 19.76 0.38
C GLU A 32 -7.71 19.25 0.72
N MET A 33 -6.77 19.59 -0.12
CA MET A 33 -5.33 19.36 0.05
C MET A 33 -4.63 20.70 0.19
N PHE A 34 -3.57 20.73 1.02
CA PHE A 34 -2.86 21.98 1.31
C PHE A 34 -1.37 21.83 1.09
N PHE A 35 -0.66 22.95 0.98
CA PHE A 35 0.79 23.07 0.84
C PHE A 35 1.33 22.21 -0.32
N ASP A 36 2.30 21.34 -0.07
CA ASP A 36 2.96 20.55 -1.10
C ASP A 36 2.04 19.48 -1.70
N ASP A 37 1.11 18.91 -0.90
CA ASP A 37 0.08 18.02 -1.43
C ASP A 37 -0.78 18.73 -2.47
N ALA A 38 -1.19 19.97 -2.20
CA ALA A 38 -1.99 20.77 -3.13
C ALA A 38 -1.23 21.06 -4.43
N LYS A 39 0.06 21.37 -4.35
CA LYS A 39 0.88 21.63 -5.54
C LYS A 39 1.04 20.38 -6.39
N THR A 40 1.31 19.23 -5.76
CA THR A 40 1.44 17.94 -6.43
C THR A 40 0.15 17.53 -7.11
N VAL A 41 -0.95 17.52 -6.36
CA VAL A 41 -2.27 17.10 -6.85
C VAL A 41 -2.77 18.04 -7.96
N SER A 42 -2.61 19.37 -7.77
CA SER A 42 -2.98 20.37 -8.77
C SER A 42 -2.27 20.12 -10.12
N LYS A 43 -0.98 19.79 -10.07
CA LYS A 43 -0.17 19.52 -11.27
C LYS A 43 -0.57 18.21 -11.96
N GLU A 44 -0.73 17.14 -11.17
CA GLU A 44 -0.98 15.79 -11.73
C GLU A 44 -2.41 15.59 -12.21
N LEU A 45 -3.37 16.20 -11.55
CA LEU A 45 -4.79 16.07 -11.86
C LEU A 45 -5.35 17.28 -12.62
N GLU A 46 -4.50 18.26 -12.99
CA GLU A 46 -4.88 19.48 -13.70
C GLU A 46 -5.96 20.29 -12.95
N LEU A 47 -5.87 20.31 -11.62
CA LEU A 47 -6.80 21.05 -10.78
C LEU A 47 -6.32 22.49 -10.56
N THR A 48 -7.27 23.41 -10.37
CA THR A 48 -6.94 24.79 -10.06
C THR A 48 -6.30 24.89 -8.67
N LEU A 49 -5.05 25.41 -8.63
CA LEU A 49 -4.39 25.76 -7.38
C LEU A 49 -4.88 27.12 -6.92
N THR A 50 -5.42 27.18 -5.70
CA THR A 50 -5.94 28.39 -5.06
C THR A 50 -5.21 28.63 -3.74
N GLY A 51 -5.69 29.55 -2.93
CA GLY A 51 -5.18 29.79 -1.58
C GLY A 51 -6.29 29.86 -0.55
N LYS A 52 -6.07 29.28 0.62
CA LYS A 52 -6.99 29.33 1.76
C LYS A 52 -6.36 30.09 2.91
N ASP A 53 -7.18 30.91 3.61
CA ASP A 53 -6.77 31.54 4.84
C ASP A 53 -6.43 30.47 5.88
N CYS A 54 -5.23 30.55 6.41
CA CYS A 54 -4.71 29.57 7.36
C CYS A 54 -4.36 30.21 8.73
N GLY A 55 -4.67 31.50 8.91
CA GLY A 55 -4.33 32.29 10.12
C GLY A 55 -2.92 32.88 10.06
N GLN A 56 -2.26 32.87 8.91
CA GLN A 56 -0.98 33.54 8.64
C GLN A 56 -1.18 34.67 7.65
N GLU A 57 -0.18 35.54 7.48
CA GLU A 57 -0.23 36.62 6.47
C GLU A 57 -0.35 36.05 5.05
N GLU A 58 0.38 34.95 4.76
CA GLU A 58 0.29 34.24 3.50
C GLU A 58 -0.79 33.16 3.53
N ARG A 59 -1.56 33.09 2.45
CA ARG A 59 -2.55 32.02 2.28
C ARG A 59 -1.88 30.70 1.98
N ALA A 60 -2.35 29.60 2.59
CA ALA A 60 -1.89 28.26 2.28
C ALA A 60 -2.30 27.88 0.85
N PRO A 61 -1.36 27.41 -0.02
CA PRO A 61 -1.73 26.81 -1.30
C PRO A 61 -2.74 25.70 -1.06
N MET A 62 -3.81 25.65 -1.86
CA MET A 62 -4.91 24.70 -1.70
C MET A 62 -5.48 24.30 -3.06
N CYS A 63 -5.82 23.05 -3.22
CA CYS A 63 -6.74 22.55 -4.22
C CYS A 63 -7.78 21.64 -3.56
N GLY A 64 -8.92 21.42 -4.22
CA GLY A 64 -10.00 20.63 -3.64
C GLY A 64 -10.82 19.93 -4.72
N ILE A 65 -11.42 18.81 -4.34
CA ILE A 65 -12.30 18.02 -5.17
C ILE A 65 -13.59 17.72 -4.43
N PRO A 66 -14.76 17.63 -5.10
CA PRO A 66 -15.99 17.19 -4.48
C PRO A 66 -15.83 15.75 -3.94
N PHE A 67 -16.28 15.48 -2.71
CA PHE A 67 -16.06 14.18 -2.08
C PHE A 67 -16.68 13.01 -2.86
N HIS A 68 -17.83 13.25 -3.50
CA HIS A 68 -18.54 12.23 -4.30
C HIS A 68 -17.80 11.87 -5.60
N ALA A 69 -16.86 12.70 -6.04
CA ALA A 69 -16.04 12.45 -7.23
C ALA A 69 -14.62 11.96 -6.89
N ALA A 70 -14.29 11.83 -5.60
CA ALA A 70 -12.92 11.58 -5.12
C ALA A 70 -12.32 10.28 -5.67
N GLU A 71 -13.12 9.25 -5.87
CA GLU A 71 -12.67 7.92 -6.23
C GLU A 71 -11.83 7.89 -7.53
N ASN A 72 -12.28 8.60 -8.57
CA ASN A 72 -11.55 8.71 -9.83
C ASN A 72 -10.21 9.44 -9.67
N TYR A 73 -10.17 10.48 -8.84
CA TYR A 73 -8.96 11.24 -8.56
C TYR A 73 -7.96 10.44 -7.74
N ILE A 74 -8.44 9.70 -6.73
CA ILE A 74 -7.63 8.79 -5.91
C ILE A 74 -7.00 7.74 -6.80
N THR A 75 -7.78 7.10 -7.68
CA THR A 75 -7.28 6.09 -8.62
C THR A 75 -6.15 6.63 -9.49
N ARG A 76 -6.29 7.83 -10.05
CA ARG A 76 -5.23 8.44 -10.86
C ARG A 76 -3.94 8.70 -10.07
N LEU A 77 -4.06 9.24 -8.85
CA LEU A 77 -2.90 9.48 -7.97
C LEU A 77 -2.21 8.17 -7.59
N VAL A 78 -3.00 7.15 -7.23
CA VAL A 78 -2.47 5.84 -6.84
C VAL A 78 -1.81 5.14 -8.02
N SER A 79 -2.37 5.24 -9.23
CA SER A 79 -1.74 4.73 -10.46
C SER A 79 -0.42 5.45 -10.79
N ASN A 80 -0.24 6.68 -10.32
CA ASN A 80 1.03 7.42 -10.42
C ASN A 80 2.01 7.09 -9.28
N GLY A 81 1.70 6.10 -8.43
CA GLY A 81 2.55 5.62 -7.34
C GLY A 81 2.37 6.36 -6.01
N HIS A 82 1.39 7.27 -5.89
CA HIS A 82 1.12 7.95 -4.62
C HIS A 82 0.26 7.09 -3.69
N LYS A 83 0.42 7.28 -2.38
CA LYS A 83 -0.50 6.82 -1.35
C LYS A 83 -1.43 7.96 -0.97
N VAL A 84 -2.71 7.67 -0.75
CA VAL A 84 -3.71 8.69 -0.42
C VAL A 84 -4.36 8.38 0.92
N ALA A 85 -4.14 9.22 1.94
CA ALA A 85 -4.78 9.12 3.23
C ALA A 85 -6.13 9.86 3.22
N ILE A 86 -7.20 9.15 3.54
CA ILE A 86 -8.57 9.69 3.56
C ILE A 86 -8.92 10.09 4.98
N CYS A 87 -8.98 11.40 5.23
CA CYS A 87 -9.34 11.98 6.52
C CYS A 87 -10.80 12.47 6.48
N GLU A 88 -11.67 11.76 7.21
CA GLU A 88 -13.11 12.00 7.24
C GLU A 88 -13.58 12.76 8.48
N GLN A 89 -14.73 13.42 8.35
CA GLN A 89 -15.46 14.01 9.47
C GLN A 89 -16.19 12.89 10.23
N MET A 90 -15.88 12.73 11.52
CA MET A 90 -16.44 11.68 12.37
C MET A 90 -17.74 12.09 13.07
N GLU A 91 -18.16 13.34 12.93
CA GLU A 91 -19.39 13.88 13.52
C GLU A 91 -20.09 14.87 12.58
N ASP A 92 -21.38 15.07 12.79
CA ASP A 92 -22.17 16.06 12.05
C ASP A 92 -21.68 17.47 12.37
N PRO A 93 -21.22 18.25 11.37
CA PRO A 93 -20.76 19.63 11.58
C PRO A 93 -21.78 20.52 12.27
N LYS A 94 -23.08 20.26 12.12
CA LYS A 94 -24.17 21.03 12.77
C LYS A 94 -24.30 20.77 14.26
N LYS A 95 -23.71 19.65 14.74
CA LYS A 95 -23.77 19.24 16.15
C LYS A 95 -22.45 19.45 16.89
N ALA A 96 -21.37 19.72 16.15
CA ALA A 96 -20.04 19.89 16.71
C ALA A 96 -19.97 21.16 17.58
N LYS A 97 -19.43 21.00 18.78
CA LYS A 97 -19.09 22.12 19.68
C LYS A 97 -17.61 22.46 19.48
N GLY A 98 -17.30 23.27 18.46
CA GLY A 98 -15.92 23.63 18.12
C GLY A 98 -15.48 23.06 16.78
N ILE A 99 -14.24 22.53 16.71
CA ILE A 99 -13.71 21.92 15.50
C ILE A 99 -14.32 20.53 15.34
N VAL A 100 -14.92 20.25 14.17
CA VAL A 100 -15.43 18.93 13.83
C VAL A 100 -14.30 17.90 13.92
N LYS A 101 -14.53 16.83 14.68
CA LYS A 101 -13.59 15.71 14.82
C LYS A 101 -13.35 15.07 13.47
N ARG A 102 -12.09 14.83 13.14
CA ARG A 102 -11.65 14.16 11.91
C ARG A 102 -10.62 13.11 12.23
N GLU A 103 -10.68 12.02 11.49
CA GLU A 103 -9.73 10.90 11.62
C GLU A 103 -9.41 10.34 10.23
N VAL A 104 -8.20 9.82 10.05
CA VAL A 104 -7.87 9.06 8.86
C VAL A 104 -8.53 7.68 8.98
N ILE A 105 -9.46 7.41 8.09
CA ILE A 105 -10.25 6.16 8.08
C ILE A 105 -9.62 5.05 7.24
N LYS A 106 -8.81 5.40 6.26
CA LYS A 106 -8.00 4.46 5.46
C LYS A 106 -6.92 5.20 4.68
N VAL A 107 -5.90 4.44 4.28
CA VAL A 107 -4.92 4.85 3.27
C VAL A 107 -5.11 3.98 2.04
N VAL A 108 -5.34 4.61 0.89
CA VAL A 108 -5.42 3.92 -0.40
C VAL A 108 -4.02 3.85 -1.00
N THR A 109 -3.59 2.64 -1.33
CA THR A 109 -2.28 2.33 -1.91
C THR A 109 -2.47 1.57 -3.23
N PRO A 110 -1.43 1.38 -4.06
CA PRO A 110 -1.56 0.62 -5.30
C PRO A 110 -2.16 -0.78 -5.11
N SER A 111 -1.80 -1.48 -4.04
CA SER A 111 -2.31 -2.82 -3.75
C SER A 111 -3.72 -2.85 -3.13
N THR A 112 -4.22 -1.73 -2.62
CA THR A 112 -5.53 -1.64 -1.93
C THR A 112 -6.56 -0.77 -2.66
N ASN A 113 -6.23 -0.31 -3.86
CA ASN A 113 -7.17 0.43 -4.70
C ASN A 113 -8.18 -0.53 -5.35
N LEU A 114 -9.44 -0.46 -4.90
CA LEU A 114 -10.53 -1.35 -5.31
C LEU A 114 -11.38 -0.79 -6.47
N ASN A 115 -10.96 0.31 -7.09
CA ASN A 115 -11.77 0.90 -8.16
C ASN A 115 -11.78 -0.04 -9.37
N SER A 116 -12.96 -0.54 -9.70
CA SER A 116 -13.22 -1.46 -10.82
C SER A 116 -12.76 -0.94 -12.18
N GLN A 117 -12.63 0.38 -12.34
CA GLN A 117 -12.11 0.98 -13.58
C GLN A 117 -10.60 0.82 -13.75
N SER A 118 -9.87 0.57 -12.67
CA SER A 118 -8.41 0.35 -12.66
C SER A 118 -8.00 -1.10 -12.46
N LEU A 119 -8.92 -1.94 -11.96
CA LEU A 119 -8.69 -3.36 -11.78
C LEU A 119 -9.15 -4.10 -13.05
N ASP A 120 -8.25 -4.86 -13.62
CA ASP A 120 -8.62 -5.95 -14.53
C ASP A 120 -9.26 -7.04 -13.65
N GLU A 121 -10.57 -7.23 -13.76
CA GLU A 121 -11.34 -8.21 -12.95
C GLU A 121 -10.79 -9.65 -13.07
N THR A 122 -9.91 -9.88 -14.02
CA THR A 122 -9.27 -11.19 -14.25
C THR A 122 -7.90 -11.32 -13.60
N LYS A 123 -7.37 -10.24 -12.98
CA LYS A 123 -6.02 -10.22 -12.37
C LYS A 123 -6.07 -9.92 -10.88
N ASN A 124 -5.28 -10.64 -10.13
CA ASN A 124 -5.07 -10.35 -8.71
C ASN A 124 -4.28 -9.05 -8.52
N ASN A 125 -4.55 -8.34 -7.42
CA ASN A 125 -3.87 -7.10 -7.05
C ASN A 125 -2.99 -7.32 -5.81
N TYR A 126 -1.82 -7.92 -6.01
CA TYR A 126 -0.96 -8.32 -4.91
C TYR A 126 -0.18 -7.16 -4.26
N LEU A 127 -0.16 -7.15 -2.93
CA LEU A 127 0.87 -6.53 -2.11
C LEU A 127 1.96 -7.59 -1.89
N CYS A 128 3.22 -7.22 -2.11
CA CYS A 128 4.38 -8.07 -1.85
C CYS A 128 5.20 -7.51 -0.68
N GLY A 129 5.53 -8.36 0.29
CA GLY A 129 6.51 -8.09 1.34
C GLY A 129 7.81 -8.81 1.06
N ILE A 130 8.93 -8.08 1.09
CA ILE A 130 10.27 -8.65 0.92
C ILE A 130 11.10 -8.32 2.15
N VAL A 131 11.66 -9.35 2.77
CA VAL A 131 12.53 -9.23 3.94
C VAL A 131 13.87 -9.89 3.66
N TYR A 132 14.97 -9.18 3.93
CA TYR A 132 16.30 -9.72 3.85
C TYR A 132 17.00 -9.59 5.21
N LEU A 133 17.53 -10.69 5.73
CA LEU A 133 18.26 -10.72 7.02
C LEU A 133 19.67 -11.34 6.90
N GLY A 134 20.24 -11.32 5.69
CA GLY A 134 21.65 -11.66 5.45
C GLY A 134 21.91 -12.98 4.73
N ASP A 135 21.05 -13.99 4.85
CA ASP A 135 21.22 -15.31 4.25
C ASP A 135 20.06 -15.72 3.34
N LYS A 136 18.83 -15.38 3.71
CA LYS A 136 17.63 -15.73 2.97
C LYS A 136 16.76 -14.50 2.70
N ILE A 137 15.96 -14.59 1.66
CA ILE A 137 14.96 -13.60 1.29
C ILE A 137 13.59 -14.19 1.62
N GLY A 138 12.94 -13.63 2.64
CA GLY A 138 11.55 -13.93 2.93
C GLY A 138 10.64 -13.14 2.00
N VAL A 139 9.68 -13.79 1.38
CA VAL A 139 8.75 -13.16 0.43
C VAL A 139 7.33 -13.57 0.75
N SER A 140 6.43 -12.61 0.76
CA SER A 140 5.01 -12.87 0.94
C SER A 140 4.18 -12.05 -0.03
N PHE A 141 3.15 -12.67 -0.60
CA PHE A 141 2.18 -12.02 -1.49
C PHE A 141 0.79 -12.13 -0.89
N ILE A 142 0.06 -11.02 -0.84
CA ILE A 142 -1.32 -11.00 -0.37
C ILE A 142 -2.19 -10.18 -1.31
N ASP A 143 -3.32 -10.73 -1.71
CA ASP A 143 -4.37 -9.98 -2.39
C ASP A 143 -5.44 -9.59 -1.38
N TYR A 144 -5.56 -8.29 -1.12
CA TYR A 144 -6.54 -7.74 -0.19
C TYR A 144 -7.99 -8.02 -0.61
N THR A 145 -8.26 -8.22 -1.90
CA THR A 145 -9.62 -8.40 -2.42
C THR A 145 -10.10 -9.84 -2.29
N THR A 146 -9.25 -10.79 -2.63
CA THR A 146 -9.58 -12.23 -2.64
C THR A 146 -9.25 -12.92 -1.33
N GLY A 147 -8.30 -12.37 -0.56
CA GLY A 147 -7.75 -13.00 0.64
C GLY A 147 -6.68 -14.05 0.32
N ASP A 148 -6.26 -14.17 -0.94
CA ASP A 148 -5.13 -15.04 -1.32
C ASP A 148 -3.85 -14.58 -0.64
N TYR A 149 -3.21 -15.47 0.11
CA TYR A 149 -2.06 -15.14 0.92
C TYR A 149 -1.00 -16.23 0.81
N PHE A 150 0.15 -15.87 0.23
CA PHE A 150 1.25 -16.79 -0.04
C PHE A 150 2.53 -16.36 0.67
N VAL A 151 3.36 -17.33 1.03
CA VAL A 151 4.67 -17.09 1.64
C VAL A 151 5.70 -18.09 1.14
N THR A 152 6.92 -17.61 0.92
CA THR A 152 8.07 -18.44 0.56
C THR A 152 9.37 -17.86 1.08
N GLU A 153 10.45 -18.65 1.04
CA GLU A 153 11.82 -18.20 1.23
C GLU A 153 12.64 -18.52 0.00
N LEU A 154 13.50 -17.58 -0.39
CA LEU A 154 14.34 -17.65 -1.58
C LEU A 154 15.81 -17.51 -1.19
N GLU A 155 16.68 -18.12 -1.98
CA GLU A 155 18.10 -18.12 -1.68
C GLU A 155 18.88 -17.03 -2.40
N ASN A 156 18.32 -16.46 -3.47
CA ASN A 156 19.02 -15.46 -4.27
C ASN A 156 18.08 -14.49 -4.99
N GLY A 157 18.66 -13.38 -5.49
CA GLY A 157 17.90 -12.33 -6.18
C GLY A 157 17.32 -12.76 -7.52
N SER A 158 17.86 -13.79 -8.19
CA SER A 158 17.28 -14.29 -9.45
C SER A 158 15.93 -14.95 -9.20
N GLU A 159 15.81 -15.77 -8.16
CA GLU A 159 14.55 -16.38 -7.75
C GLU A 159 13.52 -15.30 -7.35
N LEU A 160 13.97 -14.24 -6.67
CA LEU A 160 13.11 -13.13 -6.32
C LEU A 160 12.53 -12.43 -7.56
N ILE A 161 13.36 -12.15 -8.57
CA ILE A 161 12.91 -11.55 -9.83
C ILE A 161 11.91 -12.47 -10.55
N ASP A 162 12.11 -13.77 -10.53
CA ASP A 162 11.19 -14.73 -11.12
C ASP A 162 9.83 -14.72 -10.40
N GLU A 163 9.82 -14.68 -9.06
CA GLU A 163 8.57 -14.59 -8.30
C GLU A 163 7.86 -13.24 -8.50
N ILE A 164 8.58 -12.12 -8.56
CA ILE A 164 8.01 -10.81 -8.91
C ILE A 164 7.36 -10.84 -10.30
N ASN A 165 8.03 -11.44 -11.30
CA ASN A 165 7.47 -11.58 -12.65
C ASN A 165 6.26 -12.53 -12.70
N LYS A 166 6.18 -13.51 -11.82
CA LYS A 166 5.06 -14.45 -11.73
C LYS A 166 3.80 -13.84 -11.11
N PHE A 167 3.94 -13.16 -9.98
CA PHE A 167 2.83 -12.56 -9.25
C PHE A 167 2.45 -11.17 -9.73
N VAL A 168 3.39 -10.42 -10.34
CA VAL A 168 3.21 -9.03 -10.82
C VAL A 168 2.53 -8.16 -9.76
N PRO A 169 3.13 -7.99 -8.56
CA PRO A 169 2.50 -7.22 -7.50
C PRO A 169 2.34 -5.74 -7.90
N ALA A 170 1.27 -5.11 -7.44
CA ALA A 170 1.06 -3.67 -7.63
C ALA A 170 1.95 -2.84 -6.70
N GLU A 171 2.30 -3.41 -5.56
CA GLU A 171 3.09 -2.74 -4.53
C GLU A 171 4.05 -3.72 -3.85
N ILE A 172 5.26 -3.25 -3.57
CA ILE A 172 6.27 -3.98 -2.79
C ILE A 172 6.64 -3.14 -1.56
N ILE A 173 6.63 -3.77 -0.39
CA ILE A 173 7.18 -3.22 0.85
C ILE A 173 8.43 -4.00 1.26
N THR A 174 9.47 -3.31 1.73
CA THR A 174 10.75 -3.92 2.06
C THR A 174 11.36 -3.31 3.31
N ASN A 175 12.26 -4.06 3.97
CA ASN A 175 13.06 -3.57 5.06
C ASN A 175 14.35 -2.86 4.57
N GLU A 176 14.99 -2.06 5.44
CA GLU A 176 16.22 -1.35 5.09
C GLU A 176 17.38 -2.29 4.70
N TYR A 177 17.48 -3.49 5.30
CA TYR A 177 18.51 -4.47 4.98
C TYR A 177 18.43 -4.97 3.54
N PHE A 178 17.23 -5.00 2.97
CA PHE A 178 17.05 -5.35 1.56
C PHE A 178 17.76 -4.35 0.64
N ASN A 179 17.69 -3.05 0.94
CA ASN A 179 18.39 -2.03 0.16
C ASN A 179 19.92 -2.15 0.25
N MET A 180 20.44 -2.74 1.32
CA MET A 180 21.87 -2.98 1.54
C MET A 180 22.32 -4.33 1.00
N SER A 181 21.41 -5.21 0.59
CA SER A 181 21.72 -6.58 0.14
C SER A 181 22.49 -6.64 -1.19
N GLY A 182 22.46 -5.57 -1.98
CA GLY A 182 22.96 -5.56 -3.36
C GLY A 182 22.03 -6.22 -4.37
N ILE A 183 20.86 -6.71 -3.94
CA ILE A 183 19.82 -7.24 -4.84
C ILE A 183 19.05 -6.06 -5.44
N ASP A 184 19.13 -5.92 -6.76
CA ASP A 184 18.49 -4.84 -7.49
C ASP A 184 17.21 -5.34 -8.20
N ILE A 185 16.07 -4.82 -7.77
CA ILE A 185 14.74 -5.08 -8.37
C ILE A 185 14.22 -3.87 -9.15
N SER A 186 14.98 -2.75 -9.22
CA SER A 186 14.51 -1.48 -9.79
C SER A 186 14.08 -1.64 -11.25
N PHE A 187 14.86 -2.36 -12.05
CA PHE A 187 14.54 -2.59 -13.46
C PHE A 187 13.22 -3.35 -13.65
N VAL A 188 12.98 -4.40 -12.86
CA VAL A 188 11.73 -5.18 -12.97
C VAL A 188 10.55 -4.39 -12.43
N ALA A 189 10.75 -3.66 -11.34
CA ALA A 189 9.71 -2.81 -10.75
C ALA A 189 9.29 -1.68 -11.72
N GLU A 190 10.24 -0.97 -12.32
CA GLU A 190 9.96 0.08 -13.31
C GLU A 190 9.24 -0.50 -14.54
N LYS A 191 9.74 -1.61 -15.08
CA LYS A 191 9.14 -2.27 -16.25
C LYS A 191 7.70 -2.71 -16.03
N LEU A 192 7.37 -3.16 -14.83
CA LEU A 192 6.03 -3.65 -14.46
C LEU A 192 5.15 -2.56 -13.82
N GLY A 193 5.66 -1.36 -13.59
CA GLY A 193 4.93 -0.27 -12.93
C GLY A 193 4.67 -0.52 -11.45
N ILE A 194 5.55 -1.26 -10.76
CA ILE A 194 5.40 -1.64 -9.36
C ILE A 194 5.88 -0.50 -8.46
N SER A 195 5.06 -0.09 -7.50
CA SER A 195 5.47 0.84 -6.45
C SER A 195 6.29 0.10 -5.39
N VAL A 196 7.49 0.61 -5.07
CA VAL A 196 8.38 0.02 -4.05
C VAL A 196 8.57 1.01 -2.91
N SER A 197 8.34 0.56 -1.68
CA SER A 197 8.50 1.38 -0.47
C SER A 197 9.33 0.64 0.58
N THR A 198 10.29 1.35 1.18
CA THR A 198 11.01 0.88 2.37
C THR A 198 10.26 1.36 3.60
N LEU A 199 9.89 0.45 4.48
CA LEU A 199 9.17 0.77 5.71
C LEU A 199 10.11 0.78 6.92
N ASP A 200 9.64 1.41 8.00
CA ASP A 200 10.34 1.44 9.27
C ASP A 200 10.57 0.03 9.83
N SER A 201 11.67 -0.15 10.56
CA SER A 201 12.12 -1.44 11.07
C SER A 201 11.11 -2.18 11.96
N TRP A 202 10.23 -1.46 12.66
CA TRP A 202 9.22 -2.06 13.54
C TRP A 202 8.18 -2.91 12.79
N TYR A 203 7.93 -2.64 11.48
CA TYR A 203 7.08 -3.49 10.63
C TYR A 203 7.65 -4.91 10.45
N PHE A 204 8.96 -5.04 10.59
CA PHE A 204 9.72 -6.26 10.36
C PHE A 204 10.31 -6.84 11.64
N ASP A 205 9.81 -6.41 12.80
CA ASP A 205 10.16 -7.02 14.08
C ASP A 205 9.53 -8.41 14.19
N GLU A 206 10.35 -9.42 14.45
CA GLU A 206 9.95 -10.82 14.41
C GLU A 206 8.82 -11.13 15.39
N ASP A 207 8.93 -10.69 16.64
CA ASP A 207 7.92 -10.93 17.66
C ASP A 207 6.60 -10.23 17.30
N THR A 208 6.67 -9.02 16.78
CA THR A 208 5.52 -8.24 16.33
C THR A 208 4.81 -8.95 15.17
N CYS A 209 5.56 -9.44 14.18
CA CYS A 209 5.03 -10.19 13.05
C CYS A 209 4.37 -11.49 13.47
N ILE A 210 5.03 -12.29 14.32
CA ILE A 210 4.50 -13.55 14.85
C ILE A 210 3.21 -13.29 15.64
N ASN A 211 3.21 -12.34 16.56
CA ASN A 211 2.03 -12.00 17.36
C ASN A 211 0.87 -11.52 16.51
N LYS A 212 1.15 -10.76 15.43
CA LYS A 212 0.12 -10.30 14.50
C LYS A 212 -0.53 -11.46 13.75
N LEU A 213 0.28 -12.38 13.21
CA LEU A 213 -0.22 -13.57 12.52
C LEU A 213 -1.05 -14.46 13.46
N MET A 214 -0.54 -14.75 14.65
CA MET A 214 -1.26 -15.57 15.65
C MET A 214 -2.58 -14.94 16.06
N SER A 215 -2.59 -13.63 16.32
CA SER A 215 -3.80 -12.89 16.69
C SER A 215 -4.84 -12.89 15.57
N HIS A 216 -4.40 -12.64 14.33
CA HIS A 216 -5.28 -12.61 13.18
C HIS A 216 -5.94 -13.97 12.89
N PHE A 217 -5.15 -15.03 12.83
CA PHE A 217 -5.65 -16.39 12.58
C PHE A 217 -6.19 -17.09 13.84
N LYS A 218 -6.19 -16.41 15.01
CA LYS A 218 -6.67 -16.94 16.30
C LYS A 218 -5.98 -18.26 16.70
N LEU A 219 -4.67 -18.30 16.52
CA LEU A 219 -3.84 -19.48 16.79
C LEU A 219 -2.98 -19.26 18.05
N THR A 220 -2.60 -20.36 18.68
CA THR A 220 -1.67 -20.39 19.82
C THR A 220 -0.22 -20.68 19.39
N THR A 221 -0.03 -21.25 18.20
CA THR A 221 1.29 -21.56 17.62
C THR A 221 1.25 -21.39 16.11
N LEU A 222 2.41 -21.11 15.49
CA LEU A 222 2.55 -21.00 14.03
C LEU A 222 2.48 -22.34 13.31
N ASP A 223 2.56 -23.46 14.02
CA ASP A 223 2.48 -24.81 13.42
C ASP A 223 1.20 -25.00 12.62
N GLY A 224 0.10 -24.39 13.09
CA GLY A 224 -1.18 -24.44 12.38
C GLY A 224 -1.21 -23.75 11.03
N LEU A 225 -0.23 -22.88 10.74
CA LEU A 225 -0.08 -22.20 9.44
C LEU A 225 0.91 -22.91 8.50
N GLY A 226 1.61 -23.94 8.97
CA GLY A 226 2.67 -24.60 8.20
C GLY A 226 3.93 -23.76 8.00
N LEU A 227 4.14 -22.76 8.85
CA LEU A 227 5.23 -21.76 8.70
C LEU A 227 6.47 -22.07 9.55
N LYS A 228 6.52 -23.22 10.23
CA LYS A 228 7.57 -23.55 11.20
C LYS A 228 8.99 -23.44 10.63
N ASP A 229 9.16 -23.75 9.35
CA ASP A 229 10.47 -23.76 8.69
C ASP A 229 10.77 -22.47 7.90
N TYR A 230 9.92 -21.44 8.03
CA TYR A 230 10.01 -20.16 7.30
C TYR A 230 10.38 -19.01 8.24
N SER A 231 11.66 -18.86 8.56
CA SER A 231 12.13 -17.83 9.52
C SER A 231 11.95 -16.39 9.00
N THR A 232 12.49 -16.11 7.82
CA THR A 232 12.35 -14.78 7.17
C THR A 232 10.99 -14.64 6.47
N GLY A 233 10.42 -15.73 5.99
CA GLY A 233 9.09 -15.76 5.40
C GLY A 233 7.99 -15.36 6.38
N ILE A 234 8.08 -15.78 7.64
CA ILE A 234 7.15 -15.37 8.72
C ILE A 234 7.17 -13.84 8.89
N ILE A 235 8.35 -13.23 8.88
CA ILE A 235 8.49 -11.79 9.04
C ILE A 235 7.88 -11.07 7.82
N ALA A 236 8.14 -11.55 6.60
CA ALA A 236 7.53 -10.99 5.39
C ALA A 236 6.00 -11.09 5.44
N ALA A 237 5.46 -12.23 5.86
CA ALA A 237 4.03 -12.42 6.03
C ALA A 237 3.47 -11.48 7.11
N GLY A 238 4.05 -11.46 8.30
CA GLY A 238 3.62 -10.55 9.36
C GLY A 238 3.62 -9.08 8.93
N ALA A 239 4.67 -8.64 8.24
CA ALA A 239 4.83 -7.27 7.78
C ALA A 239 3.72 -6.83 6.81
N VAL A 240 3.38 -7.65 5.79
CA VAL A 240 2.28 -7.31 4.87
C VAL A 240 0.93 -7.26 5.59
N LEU A 241 0.70 -8.14 6.55
CA LEU A 241 -0.52 -8.14 7.35
C LEU A 241 -0.62 -6.89 8.24
N ILE A 242 0.47 -6.51 8.93
CA ILE A 242 0.55 -5.28 9.72
C ILE A 242 0.27 -4.08 8.82
N TYR A 243 0.91 -4.00 7.66
CA TYR A 243 0.73 -2.91 6.70
C TYR A 243 -0.73 -2.78 6.25
N LEU A 244 -1.41 -3.89 5.97
CA LEU A 244 -2.83 -3.86 5.62
C LEU A 244 -3.70 -3.37 6.78
N TYR A 245 -3.43 -3.78 8.02
CA TYR A 245 -4.15 -3.27 9.19
C TYR A 245 -3.97 -1.76 9.38
N GLU A 246 -2.74 -1.27 9.21
CA GLU A 246 -2.43 0.16 9.35
C GLU A 246 -3.03 1.01 8.23
N THR A 247 -3.11 0.47 7.01
CA THR A 247 -3.64 1.20 5.86
C THR A 247 -5.17 1.11 5.77
N GLN A 248 -5.76 -0.06 6.01
CA GLN A 248 -7.20 -0.25 5.84
C GLN A 248 -8.02 0.07 7.10
N LYS A 249 -7.39 0.04 8.27
CA LYS A 249 -8.01 0.38 9.58
C LYS A 249 -9.34 -0.35 9.85
N ASN A 250 -9.45 -1.58 9.34
CA ASN A 250 -10.62 -2.44 9.50
C ASN A 250 -10.21 -3.88 9.83
N ASP A 251 -11.19 -4.70 10.19
CA ASP A 251 -10.98 -6.12 10.43
C ASP A 251 -10.83 -6.86 9.09
N LEU A 252 -9.66 -7.43 8.86
CA LEU A 252 -9.34 -8.20 7.66
C LEU A 252 -9.87 -9.64 7.73
N MET A 253 -11.12 -9.83 8.16
CA MET A 253 -11.71 -11.14 8.47
C MET A 253 -11.85 -12.07 7.26
N HIS A 254 -11.82 -11.53 6.05
CA HIS A 254 -11.86 -12.31 4.82
C HIS A 254 -10.53 -13.01 4.50
N ILE A 255 -9.43 -12.57 5.11
CA ILE A 255 -8.14 -13.24 5.01
C ILE A 255 -8.11 -14.39 6.02
N THR A 256 -8.45 -15.59 5.59
CA THR A 256 -8.70 -16.73 6.47
C THR A 256 -7.59 -17.77 6.52
N SER A 257 -6.65 -17.72 5.59
CA SER A 257 -5.55 -18.69 5.49
C SER A 257 -4.31 -18.09 4.86
N ILE A 258 -3.17 -18.71 5.12
CA ILE A 258 -1.89 -18.44 4.46
C ILE A 258 -1.36 -19.73 3.87
N SER A 259 -0.78 -19.68 2.69
CA SER A 259 -0.29 -20.83 1.94
C SER A 259 1.22 -20.75 1.76
N PRO A 260 2.00 -21.48 2.55
CA PRO A 260 3.43 -21.62 2.29
C PRO A 260 3.67 -22.45 1.02
N TYR A 261 4.64 -22.02 0.22
CA TYR A 261 5.05 -22.77 -0.97
C TYR A 261 6.57 -22.75 -1.14
N THR A 262 7.09 -23.71 -1.89
CA THR A 262 8.51 -23.78 -2.23
C THR A 262 8.68 -23.58 -3.73
N THR A 263 9.66 -22.75 -4.09
CA THR A 263 10.12 -22.60 -5.47
C THR A 263 10.83 -23.87 -5.95
N GLY A 264 10.88 -24.10 -7.25
CA GLY A 264 11.62 -25.25 -7.82
C GLY A 264 10.84 -26.56 -7.96
N LYS A 265 9.60 -26.68 -7.47
CA LYS A 265 8.74 -27.85 -7.72
C LYS A 265 8.16 -27.90 -9.14
N TYR A 266 8.16 -26.78 -9.85
CA TYR A 266 7.58 -26.63 -11.18
C TYR A 266 8.62 -26.09 -12.15
N MET A 267 8.41 -26.36 -13.44
CA MET A 267 9.25 -25.83 -14.50
C MET A 267 9.18 -24.29 -14.51
N LEU A 268 10.33 -23.64 -14.37
CA LEU A 268 10.42 -22.18 -14.51
C LEU A 268 10.24 -21.81 -15.98
N ILE A 269 9.30 -20.93 -16.25
CA ILE A 269 9.06 -20.36 -17.58
C ILE A 269 9.34 -18.86 -17.46
N ASP A 270 10.38 -18.39 -18.14
CA ASP A 270 10.75 -16.99 -18.16
C ASP A 270 9.64 -16.10 -18.77
N SER A 271 9.71 -14.81 -18.51
CA SER A 271 8.67 -13.85 -18.93
C SER A 271 8.48 -13.79 -20.46
N SER A 272 9.57 -13.97 -21.23
CA SER A 272 9.52 -13.97 -22.69
C SER A 272 8.81 -15.24 -23.20
N SER A 273 9.13 -16.39 -22.62
CA SER A 273 8.50 -17.68 -22.93
C SER A 273 7.02 -17.68 -22.55
N ARG A 274 6.65 -17.13 -21.38
CA ARG A 274 5.23 -16.98 -20.96
C ARG A 274 4.44 -16.17 -21.96
N ARG A 275 5.00 -15.03 -22.40
CA ARG A 275 4.38 -14.15 -23.40
C ARG A 275 4.28 -14.83 -24.76
N ASN A 276 5.37 -15.46 -25.25
CA ASN A 276 5.41 -16.09 -26.55
C ASN A 276 4.50 -17.33 -26.64
N LEU A 277 4.31 -18.04 -25.53
CA LEU A 277 3.40 -19.19 -25.43
C LEU A 277 1.94 -18.77 -25.14
N GLU A 278 1.67 -17.47 -25.01
CA GLU A 278 0.33 -16.93 -24.71
C GLU A 278 -0.32 -17.58 -23.47
N LEU A 279 0.48 -17.91 -22.43
CA LEU A 279 -0.01 -18.63 -21.26
C LEU A 279 -0.94 -17.81 -20.37
N VAL A 280 -0.82 -16.50 -20.41
CA VAL A 280 -1.55 -15.57 -19.52
C VAL A 280 -2.34 -14.54 -20.31
N GLU A 281 -1.79 -14.08 -21.45
CA GLU A 281 -2.40 -13.07 -22.32
C GLU A 281 -2.17 -13.42 -23.79
N THR A 282 -3.13 -13.18 -24.65
CA THR A 282 -2.97 -13.34 -26.08
C THR A 282 -2.13 -12.20 -26.66
N LEU A 283 -1.22 -12.52 -27.62
CA LEU A 283 -0.44 -11.51 -28.34
C LEU A 283 -1.28 -10.68 -29.31
N ARG A 284 -2.48 -11.15 -29.64
CA ARG A 284 -3.42 -10.45 -30.52
C ARG A 284 -4.48 -9.75 -29.67
N GLU A 285 -4.66 -8.45 -29.90
CA GLU A 285 -5.82 -7.73 -29.38
C GLU A 285 -7.10 -8.48 -29.78
N LYS A 286 -7.99 -8.69 -28.80
CA LYS A 286 -9.34 -9.18 -29.10
C LYS A 286 -10.00 -8.18 -30.03
N GLN A 287 -10.22 -8.54 -31.27
CA GLN A 287 -11.11 -7.83 -32.20
C GLN A 287 -12.55 -7.88 -31.71
#